data_b0012207f8c5c8e3dba20a2de765ea5d
#
_entry.id   b0012207f8c5c8e3dba20a2de765ea5d
#
_cell.length_a   1.000
_cell.length_b   1.000
_cell.length_c   1.000
_cell.angle_alpha   90.00
_cell.angle_beta   90.00
_cell.angle_gamma   90.00
#
_symmetry.space_group_name_H-M   'P 1'
#
loop_
_entity.id
_entity.type
_entity.pdbx_description
1 polymer ?
#
loop_
_entity_poly.entity_id
_entity_poly.type
_entity_poly.pdbx_seq_one_letter_code
_entity_poly.pdbx_strand_id
1 'polypeptide(L)'
;MESIQSLLKQAHTLWQQGNEQGMIDYLEKAIHLCRTQKNDKKLIEILNEYSGSLRNVGRYDDAITAIDESLRLYEKSDTYTPQTYATILINLGNTYREKKSYYEAETHLLKAKEIFQSVGDTSYAYIGLLNNLSLLYRDTNNYETAHELQLEAVRLLEPTEYQVPLAISYNNLYEISKHVKGKQELSPQVYLDKAAYILRREVGTEHPMYAAVLNNRADFEMEQHHYDVALNLYREALPIVKHNYGVESQAYQSVLHNLEYVKDLIKTLQQEVPCHRQTGLELGRELAHQVAQDIELNLPDLAPYMCLALVGTGSECLGFDDAISEDHDFTKRCQLFLPADIYETNKERLQSYFKNYAYGTVQIECISEFYQRYTLYPEGPQCEKEFRRVPQDLLCTATNGEVFLDNFGSFTHIRQRLLAYYPEDIRLRKIAYELNQLAQSGQYNLPRMLQRGDTIAASLALHQFVHHYMLLVHLFNKSYAPFYKWLYRHSCTLPILGNTVKHGIVELLDAPITDTKSHIDRLCSAIIQELQRNGLSTSPIDFLTYQAKEVIQRIQDPLLRKEDSWVE
;
A
#
# COMPACT_ATOMS: atom_id res chain seq x y z
N MET A 1 5.36 -39.62 -37.31
CA MET A 1 4.15 -39.61 -36.49
C MET A 1 4.41 -38.70 -35.27
N GLU A 2 3.57 -37.72 -35.07
CA GLU A 2 3.66 -36.88 -33.89
C GLU A 2 3.40 -37.74 -32.64
N SER A 3 4.21 -37.58 -31.60
CA SER A 3 4.00 -38.26 -30.32
C SER A 3 3.06 -37.42 -29.44
N ILE A 4 2.35 -38.08 -28.52
CA ILE A 4 1.51 -37.40 -27.51
C ILE A 4 2.35 -36.32 -26.79
N GLN A 5 3.60 -36.62 -26.46
CA GLN A 5 4.49 -35.72 -25.74
C GLN A 5 4.87 -34.47 -26.58
N SER A 6 5.03 -34.61 -27.91
CA SER A 6 5.26 -33.50 -28.83
C SER A 6 4.05 -32.58 -28.92
N LEU A 7 2.83 -33.16 -29.00
CA LEU A 7 1.58 -32.40 -29.06
C LEU A 7 1.36 -31.59 -27.78
N LEU A 8 1.59 -32.21 -26.61
CA LEU A 8 1.48 -31.51 -25.31
C LEU A 8 2.50 -30.38 -25.16
N LYS A 9 3.73 -30.58 -25.64
CA LYS A 9 4.74 -29.52 -25.63
C LYS A 9 4.30 -28.32 -26.49
N GLN A 10 3.71 -28.57 -27.64
CA GLN A 10 3.19 -27.51 -28.50
C GLN A 10 1.98 -26.80 -27.88
N ALA A 11 1.06 -27.55 -27.30
CA ALA A 11 -0.07 -26.99 -26.54
C ALA A 11 0.41 -26.06 -25.43
N HIS A 12 1.38 -26.51 -24.62
CA HIS A 12 1.96 -25.69 -23.55
C HIS A 12 2.68 -24.43 -24.06
N THR A 13 3.39 -24.52 -25.19
CA THR A 13 4.04 -23.35 -25.82
C THR A 13 3.00 -22.32 -26.25
N LEU A 14 1.89 -22.75 -26.83
CA LEU A 14 0.79 -21.86 -27.25
C LEU A 14 0.08 -21.23 -26.06
N TRP A 15 -0.10 -21.97 -24.98
CA TRP A 15 -0.61 -21.43 -23.72
C TRP A 15 0.30 -20.31 -23.17
N GLN A 16 1.62 -20.51 -23.14
CA GLN A 16 2.57 -19.47 -22.73
C GLN A 16 2.52 -18.21 -23.62
N GLN A 17 2.06 -18.35 -24.85
CA GLN A 17 1.87 -17.25 -25.79
C GLN A 17 0.46 -16.62 -25.71
N GLY A 18 -0.40 -17.07 -24.78
CA GLY A 18 -1.77 -16.60 -24.66
C GLY A 18 -2.72 -17.08 -25.78
N ASN A 19 -2.31 -18.09 -26.55
CA ASN A 19 -3.13 -18.64 -27.64
C ASN A 19 -3.93 -19.86 -27.16
N GLU A 20 -5.02 -19.60 -26.42
CA GLU A 20 -5.93 -20.64 -25.86
C GLU A 20 -6.55 -21.51 -26.95
N GLN A 21 -6.99 -20.95 -28.08
CA GLN A 21 -7.59 -21.74 -29.17
C GLN A 21 -6.57 -22.69 -29.79
N GLY A 22 -5.35 -22.22 -30.04
CA GLY A 22 -4.29 -23.10 -30.52
C GLY A 22 -3.92 -24.22 -29.55
N MET A 23 -3.94 -23.94 -28.24
CA MET A 23 -3.76 -24.96 -27.20
C MET A 23 -4.87 -26.04 -27.28
N ILE A 24 -6.13 -25.63 -27.35
CA ILE A 24 -7.29 -26.50 -27.49
C ILE A 24 -7.14 -27.45 -28.69
N ASP A 25 -6.77 -26.92 -29.86
CA ASP A 25 -6.59 -27.70 -31.09
C ASP A 25 -5.51 -28.79 -30.95
N TYR A 26 -4.42 -28.50 -30.25
CA TYR A 26 -3.36 -29.49 -29.99
C TYR A 26 -3.76 -30.52 -28.93
N LEU A 27 -4.51 -30.12 -27.91
CA LEU A 27 -5.06 -31.06 -26.93
C LEU A 27 -6.08 -32.03 -27.57
N GLU A 28 -6.93 -31.56 -28.50
CA GLU A 28 -7.84 -32.41 -29.27
C GLU A 28 -7.10 -33.49 -30.08
N LYS A 29 -5.99 -33.11 -30.75
CA LYS A 29 -5.12 -34.08 -31.45
C LYS A 29 -4.51 -35.09 -30.48
N ALA A 30 -4.06 -34.65 -29.32
CA ALA A 30 -3.50 -35.53 -28.30
C ALA A 30 -4.55 -36.51 -27.73
N ILE A 31 -5.77 -36.02 -27.48
CA ILE A 31 -6.93 -36.86 -27.05
C ILE A 31 -7.23 -37.94 -28.08
N HIS A 32 -7.32 -37.57 -29.37
CA HIS A 32 -7.55 -38.52 -30.46
C HIS A 32 -6.45 -39.59 -30.53
N LEU A 33 -5.19 -39.20 -30.37
CA LEU A 33 -4.05 -40.11 -30.38
C LEU A 33 -4.09 -41.07 -29.14
N CYS A 34 -4.44 -40.57 -27.96
CA CYS A 34 -4.59 -41.36 -26.74
C CYS A 34 -5.70 -42.43 -26.89
N ARG A 35 -6.86 -42.04 -27.46
CA ARG A 35 -7.96 -42.99 -27.73
C ARG A 35 -7.52 -44.08 -28.72
N THR A 36 -6.81 -43.72 -29.78
CA THR A 36 -6.28 -44.68 -30.78
C THR A 36 -5.30 -45.65 -30.17
N GLN A 37 -4.44 -45.18 -29.25
CA GLN A 37 -3.44 -46.00 -28.55
C GLN A 37 -3.98 -46.73 -27.32
N LYS A 38 -5.23 -46.53 -26.95
CA LYS A 38 -5.88 -47.09 -25.74
C LYS A 38 -5.08 -46.74 -24.47
N ASN A 39 -4.55 -45.51 -24.40
CA ASN A 39 -3.80 -45.01 -23.26
C ASN A 39 -4.70 -44.22 -22.33
N ASP A 40 -5.55 -44.93 -21.56
CA ASP A 40 -6.58 -44.33 -20.72
C ASP A 40 -5.98 -43.46 -19.63
N LYS A 41 -4.83 -43.83 -19.05
CA LYS A 41 -4.14 -43.06 -18.02
C LYS A 41 -3.76 -41.66 -18.54
N LYS A 42 -3.16 -41.60 -19.74
CA LYS A 42 -2.75 -40.31 -20.30
C LYS A 42 -3.94 -39.54 -20.83
N LEU A 43 -4.98 -40.22 -21.30
CA LEU A 43 -6.23 -39.62 -21.73
C LEU A 43 -6.93 -38.87 -20.59
N ILE A 44 -6.99 -39.45 -19.39
CA ILE A 44 -7.56 -38.79 -18.18
C ILE A 44 -6.85 -37.48 -17.87
N GLU A 45 -5.49 -37.48 -17.86
CA GLU A 45 -4.69 -36.28 -17.62
C GLU A 45 -5.00 -35.18 -18.65
N ILE A 46 -5.03 -35.55 -19.94
CA ILE A 46 -5.25 -34.59 -21.03
C ILE A 46 -6.68 -34.07 -21.05
N LEU A 47 -7.68 -34.92 -20.78
CA LEU A 47 -9.08 -34.48 -20.68
C LEU A 47 -9.28 -33.45 -19.56
N ASN A 48 -8.57 -33.62 -18.44
CA ASN A 48 -8.62 -32.67 -17.33
C ASN A 48 -8.03 -31.30 -17.72
N GLU A 49 -6.87 -31.28 -18.41
CA GLU A 49 -6.25 -30.07 -18.93
C GLU A 49 -7.12 -29.41 -20.02
N TYR A 50 -7.62 -30.20 -20.96
CA TYR A 50 -8.51 -29.77 -22.02
C TYR A 50 -9.80 -29.12 -21.51
N SER A 51 -10.40 -29.70 -20.47
CA SER A 51 -11.59 -29.13 -19.84
C SER A 51 -11.33 -27.76 -19.23
N GLY A 52 -10.15 -27.54 -18.62
CA GLY A 52 -9.73 -26.23 -18.10
C GLY A 52 -9.64 -25.18 -19.20
N SER A 53 -9.01 -25.52 -20.34
CA SER A 53 -8.89 -24.60 -21.49
C SER A 53 -10.25 -24.30 -22.13
N LEU A 54 -11.13 -25.29 -22.25
CA LEU A 54 -12.50 -25.08 -22.75
C LEU A 54 -13.30 -24.14 -21.85
N ARG A 55 -13.15 -24.29 -20.53
CA ARG A 55 -13.80 -23.41 -19.55
C ARG A 55 -13.30 -21.97 -19.71
N ASN A 56 -11.99 -21.75 -19.87
CA ASN A 56 -11.40 -20.42 -20.05
C ASN A 56 -11.96 -19.68 -21.27
N VAL A 57 -12.32 -20.40 -22.32
CA VAL A 57 -12.93 -19.81 -23.54
C VAL A 57 -14.47 -19.84 -23.52
N GLY A 58 -15.10 -20.21 -22.38
CA GLY A 58 -16.56 -20.21 -22.21
C GLY A 58 -17.28 -21.40 -22.85
N ARG A 59 -16.56 -22.44 -23.33
CA ARG A 59 -17.15 -23.66 -23.89
C ARG A 59 -17.51 -24.67 -22.77
N TYR A 60 -18.40 -24.27 -21.87
CA TYR A 60 -18.71 -25.01 -20.64
C TYR A 60 -19.28 -26.41 -20.88
N ASP A 61 -20.15 -26.59 -21.86
CA ASP A 61 -20.79 -27.89 -22.15
C ASP A 61 -19.77 -28.92 -22.68
N ASP A 62 -18.83 -28.46 -23.51
CA ASP A 62 -17.74 -29.30 -24.00
C ASP A 62 -16.78 -29.65 -22.85
N ALA A 63 -16.49 -28.69 -21.94
CA ALA A 63 -15.67 -28.92 -20.77
C ALA A 63 -16.30 -29.97 -19.83
N ILE A 64 -17.62 -29.89 -19.56
CA ILE A 64 -18.37 -30.87 -18.76
C ILE A 64 -18.27 -32.23 -19.39
N THR A 65 -18.49 -32.34 -20.71
CA THR A 65 -18.41 -33.60 -21.45
C THR A 65 -17.04 -34.26 -21.33
N ALA A 66 -15.97 -33.47 -21.42
CA ALA A 66 -14.60 -33.96 -21.26
C ALA A 66 -14.32 -34.44 -19.82
N ILE A 67 -14.80 -33.72 -18.81
CA ILE A 67 -14.65 -34.11 -17.40
C ILE A 67 -15.44 -35.39 -17.11
N ASP A 68 -16.65 -35.50 -17.62
CA ASP A 68 -17.50 -36.71 -17.45
C ASP A 68 -16.83 -37.95 -18.08
N GLU A 69 -16.17 -37.78 -19.23
CA GLU A 69 -15.39 -38.88 -19.83
C GLU A 69 -14.20 -39.23 -18.94
N SER A 70 -13.49 -38.21 -18.43
CA SER A 70 -12.36 -38.39 -17.49
C SER A 70 -12.80 -39.15 -16.23
N LEU A 71 -13.91 -38.76 -15.61
CA LEU A 71 -14.47 -39.43 -14.42
C LEU A 71 -14.79 -40.89 -14.69
N ARG A 72 -15.51 -41.22 -15.79
CA ARG A 72 -15.86 -42.60 -16.17
C ARG A 72 -14.64 -43.48 -16.41
N LEU A 73 -13.58 -42.95 -17.02
CA LEU A 73 -12.34 -43.67 -17.25
C LEU A 73 -11.58 -43.84 -15.92
N TYR A 74 -11.55 -42.83 -15.07
CA TYR A 74 -10.84 -42.86 -13.81
C TYR A 74 -11.48 -43.84 -12.81
N GLU A 75 -12.80 -43.92 -12.72
CA GLU A 75 -13.54 -44.87 -11.88
C GLU A 75 -13.22 -46.34 -12.19
N LYS A 76 -12.80 -46.63 -13.42
CA LYS A 76 -12.42 -47.96 -13.89
C LYS A 76 -10.92 -48.22 -13.88
N SER A 77 -10.15 -47.23 -13.45
CA SER A 77 -8.69 -47.25 -13.48
C SER A 77 -8.13 -48.03 -12.29
N ASP A 78 -7.07 -48.81 -12.51
CA ASP A 78 -6.28 -49.46 -11.44
C ASP A 78 -5.52 -48.44 -10.56
N THR A 79 -5.46 -47.18 -10.98
CA THR A 79 -4.83 -46.07 -10.24
C THR A 79 -5.81 -45.21 -9.48
N TYR A 80 -7.03 -45.68 -9.26
CA TYR A 80 -8.07 -44.96 -8.53
C TYR A 80 -7.63 -44.60 -7.11
N THR A 81 -7.76 -43.34 -6.75
CA THR A 81 -7.66 -42.84 -5.39
C THR A 81 -8.80 -41.87 -5.11
N PRO A 82 -9.39 -41.90 -3.91
CA PRO A 82 -10.50 -40.99 -3.57
C PRO A 82 -10.12 -39.51 -3.77
N GLN A 83 -8.90 -39.15 -3.42
CA GLN A 83 -8.42 -37.76 -3.52
C GLN A 83 -8.33 -37.26 -4.96
N THR A 84 -7.81 -38.08 -5.89
CA THR A 84 -7.75 -37.68 -7.31
C THR A 84 -9.14 -37.60 -7.90
N TYR A 85 -10.04 -38.51 -7.53
CA TYR A 85 -11.45 -38.43 -7.94
C TYR A 85 -12.11 -37.15 -7.44
N ALA A 86 -11.87 -36.77 -6.18
CA ALA A 86 -12.36 -35.52 -5.62
C ALA A 86 -11.79 -34.29 -6.36
N THR A 87 -10.51 -34.32 -6.78
CA THR A 87 -9.89 -33.24 -7.56
C THR A 87 -10.58 -33.06 -8.93
N ILE A 88 -10.95 -34.15 -9.59
CA ILE A 88 -11.72 -34.09 -10.86
C ILE A 88 -13.12 -33.50 -10.61
N LEU A 89 -13.77 -33.87 -9.50
CA LEU A 89 -15.07 -33.29 -9.09
C LEU A 89 -14.98 -31.79 -8.81
N ILE A 90 -13.85 -31.30 -8.27
CA ILE A 90 -13.61 -29.87 -8.08
C ILE A 90 -13.61 -29.13 -9.42
N ASN A 91 -12.94 -29.67 -10.44
CA ASN A 91 -12.93 -29.07 -11.78
C ASN A 91 -14.32 -29.06 -12.41
N LEU A 92 -15.09 -30.13 -12.22
CA LEU A 92 -16.49 -30.21 -12.67
C LEU A 92 -17.36 -29.15 -11.97
N GLY A 93 -17.28 -29.09 -10.66
CA GLY A 93 -18.01 -28.10 -9.85
C GLY A 93 -17.68 -26.67 -10.26
N ASN A 94 -16.39 -26.35 -10.49
CA ASN A 94 -15.98 -25.04 -10.99
C ASN A 94 -16.55 -24.72 -12.37
N THR A 95 -16.58 -25.71 -13.27
CA THR A 95 -17.15 -25.51 -14.61
C THR A 95 -18.64 -25.20 -14.53
N TYR A 96 -19.38 -25.92 -13.67
CA TYR A 96 -20.79 -25.61 -13.43
C TYR A 96 -20.99 -24.23 -12.77
N ARG A 97 -20.11 -23.81 -11.84
CA ARG A 97 -20.16 -22.49 -11.22
C ARG A 97 -20.02 -21.37 -12.26
N GLU A 98 -19.02 -21.47 -13.14
CA GLU A 98 -18.81 -20.48 -14.21
C GLU A 98 -19.93 -20.50 -15.26
N LYS A 99 -20.53 -21.66 -15.52
CA LYS A 99 -21.77 -21.80 -16.31
C LYS A 99 -22.98 -21.20 -15.59
N LYS A 100 -22.87 -20.81 -14.31
CA LYS A 100 -23.95 -20.35 -13.42
C LYS A 100 -24.99 -21.41 -13.07
N SER A 101 -24.67 -22.70 -13.24
CA SER A 101 -25.45 -23.85 -12.78
C SER A 101 -25.04 -24.18 -11.33
N TYR A 102 -25.46 -23.32 -10.39
CA TYR A 102 -24.95 -23.32 -9.01
C TYR A 102 -25.33 -24.56 -8.20
N TYR A 103 -26.51 -25.17 -8.48
CA TYR A 103 -26.95 -26.39 -7.80
C TYR A 103 -26.06 -27.59 -8.15
N GLU A 104 -25.74 -27.76 -9.42
CA GLU A 104 -24.83 -28.81 -9.89
C GLU A 104 -23.42 -28.58 -9.38
N ALA A 105 -22.97 -27.32 -9.38
CA ALA A 105 -21.67 -26.92 -8.82
C ALA A 105 -21.57 -27.32 -7.34
N GLU A 106 -22.57 -26.98 -6.53
CA GLU A 106 -22.60 -27.29 -5.11
C GLU A 106 -22.57 -28.80 -4.87
N THR A 107 -23.39 -29.55 -5.62
CA THR A 107 -23.48 -31.03 -5.52
C THR A 107 -22.10 -31.67 -5.71
N HIS A 108 -21.35 -31.28 -6.74
CA HIS A 108 -20.05 -31.86 -7.03
C HIS A 108 -18.96 -31.40 -6.04
N LEU A 109 -18.95 -30.14 -5.64
CA LEU A 109 -17.99 -29.61 -4.69
C LEU A 109 -18.22 -30.18 -3.28
N LEU A 110 -19.46 -30.34 -2.83
CA LEU A 110 -19.77 -30.97 -1.54
C LEU A 110 -19.39 -32.47 -1.53
N LYS A 111 -19.64 -33.18 -2.63
CA LYS A 111 -19.18 -34.57 -2.77
C LYS A 111 -17.64 -34.67 -2.68
N ALA A 112 -16.91 -33.73 -3.29
CA ALA A 112 -15.46 -33.68 -3.15
C ALA A 112 -15.05 -33.43 -1.70
N LYS A 113 -15.76 -32.52 -0.99
CA LYS A 113 -15.51 -32.22 0.43
C LYS A 113 -15.67 -33.46 1.32
N GLU A 114 -16.77 -34.21 1.15
CA GLU A 114 -17.02 -35.45 1.87
C GLU A 114 -15.90 -36.46 1.66
N ILE A 115 -15.40 -36.60 0.43
CA ILE A 115 -14.29 -37.53 0.13
C ILE A 115 -13.02 -37.11 0.86
N PHE A 116 -12.58 -35.86 0.78
CA PHE A 116 -11.39 -35.40 1.48
C PHE A 116 -11.52 -35.56 2.99
N GLN A 117 -12.67 -35.23 3.56
CA GLN A 117 -12.94 -35.40 4.98
C GLN A 117 -12.90 -36.87 5.41
N SER A 118 -13.44 -37.79 4.60
CA SER A 118 -13.46 -39.23 4.90
C SER A 118 -12.06 -39.85 4.99
N VAL A 119 -11.10 -39.29 4.28
CA VAL A 119 -9.69 -39.75 4.29
C VAL A 119 -8.78 -38.88 5.16
N GLY A 120 -9.33 -37.87 5.85
CA GLY A 120 -8.56 -36.96 6.71
C GLY A 120 -7.55 -36.09 5.96
N ASP A 121 -7.79 -35.80 4.69
CA ASP A 121 -6.85 -35.10 3.81
C ASP A 121 -7.07 -33.58 3.90
N THR A 122 -6.02 -32.85 4.31
CA THR A 122 -5.97 -31.39 4.36
C THR A 122 -4.93 -30.83 3.40
N SER A 123 -4.63 -31.55 2.33
CA SER A 123 -3.66 -31.19 1.30
C SER A 123 -4.04 -29.90 0.57
N TYR A 124 -3.13 -29.42 -0.26
CA TYR A 124 -3.35 -28.29 -1.14
C TYR A 124 -4.62 -28.42 -2.01
N ALA A 125 -4.99 -29.63 -2.41
CA ALA A 125 -6.23 -29.89 -3.17
C ALA A 125 -7.49 -29.63 -2.33
N TYR A 126 -7.49 -30.00 -1.03
CA TYR A 126 -8.57 -29.65 -0.10
C TYR A 126 -8.69 -28.15 0.11
N ILE A 127 -7.57 -27.46 0.26
CA ILE A 127 -7.56 -25.98 0.36
C ILE A 127 -8.14 -25.33 -0.91
N GLY A 128 -7.78 -25.85 -2.08
CA GLY A 128 -8.36 -25.44 -3.36
C GLY A 128 -9.88 -25.65 -3.41
N LEU A 129 -10.37 -26.74 -2.86
CA LEU A 129 -11.81 -27.01 -2.73
C LEU A 129 -12.51 -25.97 -1.84
N LEU A 130 -11.92 -25.65 -0.67
CA LEU A 130 -12.48 -24.62 0.22
C LEU A 130 -12.59 -23.27 -0.46
N ASN A 131 -11.55 -22.86 -1.21
CA ASN A 131 -11.58 -21.65 -2.02
C ASN A 131 -12.73 -21.68 -3.07
N ASN A 132 -12.91 -22.81 -3.76
CA ASN A 132 -13.94 -22.94 -4.79
C ASN A 132 -15.36 -22.96 -4.22
N LEU A 133 -15.57 -23.61 -3.07
CA LEU A 133 -16.83 -23.55 -2.33
C LEU A 133 -17.11 -22.13 -1.84
N SER A 134 -16.10 -21.44 -1.32
CA SER A 134 -16.24 -20.05 -0.90
C SER A 134 -16.67 -19.15 -2.06
N LEU A 135 -16.06 -19.29 -3.23
CA LEU A 135 -16.45 -18.54 -4.43
C LEU A 135 -17.89 -18.88 -4.88
N LEU A 136 -18.30 -20.15 -4.81
CA LEU A 136 -19.66 -20.55 -5.11
C LEU A 136 -20.67 -19.89 -4.17
N TYR A 137 -20.42 -19.92 -2.87
CA TYR A 137 -21.32 -19.31 -1.89
C TYR A 137 -21.33 -17.79 -1.97
N ARG A 138 -20.21 -17.14 -2.34
CA ARG A 138 -20.18 -15.73 -2.70
C ARG A 138 -21.08 -15.43 -3.90
N ASP A 139 -20.98 -16.23 -4.97
CA ASP A 139 -21.76 -16.06 -6.21
C ASP A 139 -23.27 -16.31 -6.00
N THR A 140 -23.64 -17.04 -4.94
CA THR A 140 -25.03 -17.29 -4.51
C THR A 140 -25.47 -16.38 -3.34
N ASN A 141 -24.69 -15.35 -3.00
CA ASN A 141 -24.94 -14.39 -1.92
C ASN A 141 -25.02 -14.98 -0.49
N ASN A 142 -24.48 -16.17 -0.28
CA ASN A 142 -24.32 -16.77 1.06
C ASN A 142 -22.95 -16.39 1.61
N TYR A 143 -22.79 -15.10 1.95
CA TYR A 143 -21.49 -14.52 2.32
C TYR A 143 -20.95 -15.03 3.65
N GLU A 144 -21.81 -15.39 4.61
CA GLU A 144 -21.40 -15.94 5.89
C GLU A 144 -20.67 -17.29 5.71
N THR A 145 -21.28 -18.20 4.96
CA THR A 145 -20.67 -19.52 4.66
C THR A 145 -19.40 -19.35 3.80
N ALA A 146 -19.44 -18.44 2.82
CA ALA A 146 -18.26 -18.11 2.01
C ALA A 146 -17.08 -17.64 2.87
N HIS A 147 -17.36 -16.78 3.83
CA HIS A 147 -16.35 -16.21 4.74
C HIS A 147 -15.73 -17.29 5.64
N GLU A 148 -16.54 -18.15 6.25
CA GLU A 148 -16.07 -19.26 7.10
C GLU A 148 -15.14 -20.22 6.34
N LEU A 149 -15.53 -20.62 5.11
CA LEU A 149 -14.72 -21.49 4.26
C LEU A 149 -13.41 -20.83 3.84
N GLN A 150 -13.44 -19.53 3.54
CA GLN A 150 -12.24 -18.79 3.15
C GLN A 150 -11.28 -18.60 4.34
N LEU A 151 -11.81 -18.39 5.55
CA LEU A 151 -10.99 -18.35 6.77
C LEU A 151 -10.35 -19.72 7.06
N GLU A 152 -11.10 -20.83 6.87
CA GLU A 152 -10.54 -22.17 7.00
C GLU A 152 -9.39 -22.39 6.02
N ALA A 153 -9.55 -21.99 4.76
CA ALA A 153 -8.50 -22.06 3.74
C ALA A 153 -7.26 -21.25 4.14
N VAL A 154 -7.44 -20.04 4.65
CA VAL A 154 -6.32 -19.19 5.14
C VAL A 154 -5.59 -19.85 6.30
N ARG A 155 -6.30 -20.35 7.31
CA ARG A 155 -5.69 -21.02 8.48
C ARG A 155 -4.86 -22.24 8.08
N LEU A 156 -5.28 -22.97 7.05
CA LEU A 156 -4.54 -24.11 6.51
C LEU A 156 -3.31 -23.67 5.69
N LEU A 157 -3.37 -22.52 5.01
CA LEU A 157 -2.29 -22.00 4.18
C LEU A 157 -1.20 -21.27 4.99
N GLU A 158 -1.56 -20.55 6.05
CA GLU A 158 -0.61 -19.72 6.83
C GLU A 158 0.65 -20.47 7.29
N PRO A 159 0.60 -21.75 7.76
CA PRO A 159 1.78 -22.49 8.16
C PRO A 159 2.55 -23.12 7.00
N THR A 160 2.17 -22.89 5.74
CA THR A 160 2.76 -23.55 4.57
C THR A 160 3.65 -22.61 3.75
N GLU A 161 4.38 -23.20 2.78
CA GLU A 161 5.14 -22.46 1.76
C GLU A 161 4.29 -21.91 0.62
N TYR A 162 2.99 -22.20 0.58
CA TYR A 162 2.07 -21.79 -0.50
C TYR A 162 1.64 -20.33 -0.36
N GLN A 163 2.59 -19.41 -0.46
CA GLN A 163 2.36 -17.99 -0.22
C GLN A 163 1.47 -17.32 -1.26
N VAL A 164 1.61 -17.64 -2.56
CA VAL A 164 0.76 -17.06 -3.61
C VAL A 164 -0.70 -17.49 -3.44
N PRO A 165 -1.05 -18.77 -3.22
CA PRO A 165 -2.40 -19.18 -2.84
C PRO A 165 -2.96 -18.50 -1.58
N LEU A 166 -2.11 -18.26 -0.58
CA LEU A 166 -2.49 -17.51 0.62
C LEU A 166 -2.88 -16.06 0.29
N ALA A 167 -2.12 -15.40 -0.57
CA ALA A 167 -2.46 -14.05 -1.01
C ALA A 167 -3.78 -13.99 -1.81
N ILE A 168 -4.04 -14.99 -2.66
CA ILE A 168 -5.33 -15.12 -3.36
C ILE A 168 -6.47 -15.29 -2.35
N SER A 169 -6.27 -16.12 -1.33
CA SER A 169 -7.27 -16.34 -0.28
C SER A 169 -7.54 -15.07 0.54
N TYR A 170 -6.54 -14.26 0.85
CA TYR A 170 -6.73 -12.96 1.47
C TYR A 170 -7.50 -11.98 0.58
N ASN A 171 -7.20 -11.95 -0.72
CA ASN A 171 -7.93 -11.11 -1.67
C ASN A 171 -9.41 -11.52 -1.77
N ASN A 172 -9.71 -12.82 -1.77
CA ASN A 172 -11.08 -13.33 -1.73
C ASN A 172 -11.79 -12.97 -0.40
N LEU A 173 -11.08 -13.05 0.73
CA LEU A 173 -11.63 -12.62 2.02
C LEU A 173 -12.03 -11.15 2.02
N TYR A 174 -11.23 -10.28 1.41
CA TYR A 174 -11.60 -8.89 1.25
C TYR A 174 -12.95 -8.73 0.53
N GLU A 175 -13.10 -9.36 -0.64
CA GLU A 175 -14.33 -9.29 -1.43
C GLU A 175 -15.57 -9.79 -0.65
N ILE A 176 -15.41 -10.89 0.07
CA ILE A 176 -16.50 -11.50 0.84
C ILE A 176 -16.84 -10.65 2.07
N SER A 177 -15.82 -10.12 2.75
CA SER A 177 -15.97 -9.37 4.01
C SER A 177 -16.80 -8.10 3.87
N LYS A 178 -16.86 -7.50 2.67
CA LYS A 178 -17.73 -6.35 2.39
C LYS A 178 -19.22 -6.62 2.66
N HIS A 179 -19.63 -7.87 2.56
CA HIS A 179 -21.04 -8.28 2.65
C HIS A 179 -21.40 -8.99 3.96
N VAL A 180 -20.41 -9.33 4.80
CA VAL A 180 -20.64 -10.00 6.08
C VAL A 180 -20.92 -8.98 7.17
N LYS A 181 -22.06 -9.12 7.86
CA LYS A 181 -22.45 -8.29 9.01
C LYS A 181 -21.99 -8.95 10.31
N GLY A 182 -21.12 -8.30 11.06
CA GLY A 182 -20.71 -8.79 12.38
C GLY A 182 -19.26 -8.53 12.73
N LYS A 183 -18.76 -9.15 13.80
CA LYS A 183 -17.34 -9.07 14.19
C LYS A 183 -16.49 -9.83 13.18
N GLN A 184 -15.76 -9.10 12.36
CA GLN A 184 -14.70 -9.65 11.53
C GLN A 184 -13.43 -9.81 12.38
N GLU A 185 -12.67 -10.89 12.15
CA GLU A 185 -11.38 -11.10 12.84
C GLU A 185 -10.37 -9.99 12.50
N LEU A 186 -10.37 -9.53 11.25
CA LEU A 186 -9.52 -8.43 10.74
C LEU A 186 -10.36 -7.47 9.89
N SER A 187 -9.94 -6.21 9.81
CA SER A 187 -10.57 -5.26 8.88
C SER A 187 -10.31 -5.65 7.42
N PRO A 188 -11.24 -5.34 6.48
CA PRO A 188 -11.07 -5.65 5.06
C PRO A 188 -9.75 -5.16 4.46
N GLN A 189 -9.29 -3.98 4.87
CA GLN A 189 -8.02 -3.40 4.44
C GLN A 189 -6.82 -4.31 4.77
N VAL A 190 -6.81 -4.93 5.94
CA VAL A 190 -5.70 -5.81 6.38
C VAL A 190 -5.55 -7.02 5.45
N TYR A 191 -6.65 -7.56 4.93
CA TYR A 191 -6.58 -8.65 3.96
C TYR A 191 -5.90 -8.22 2.66
N LEU A 192 -6.23 -7.02 2.14
CA LEU A 192 -5.59 -6.48 0.95
C LEU A 192 -4.11 -6.17 1.17
N ASP A 193 -3.74 -5.62 2.33
CA ASP A 193 -2.35 -5.31 2.65
C ASP A 193 -1.49 -6.59 2.73
N LYS A 194 -2.02 -7.65 3.37
CA LYS A 194 -1.36 -8.97 3.41
C LYS A 194 -1.22 -9.56 1.99
N ALA A 195 -2.28 -9.51 1.18
CA ALA A 195 -2.24 -10.01 -0.20
C ALA A 195 -1.21 -9.27 -1.05
N ALA A 196 -1.21 -7.93 -1.01
CA ALA A 196 -0.28 -7.09 -1.76
C ALA A 196 1.18 -7.34 -1.34
N TYR A 197 1.44 -7.43 -0.04
CA TYR A 197 2.77 -7.71 0.50
C TYR A 197 3.32 -9.04 0.00
N ILE A 198 2.52 -10.10 0.10
CA ILE A 198 2.93 -11.45 -0.33
C ILE A 198 3.19 -11.47 -1.84
N LEU A 199 2.25 -10.97 -2.65
CA LEU A 199 2.39 -11.00 -4.11
C LEU A 199 3.59 -10.20 -4.60
N ARG A 200 3.81 -9.01 -4.03
CA ARG A 200 4.98 -8.20 -4.36
C ARG A 200 6.29 -8.95 -4.12
N ARG A 201 6.38 -9.72 -3.04
CA ARG A 201 7.57 -10.49 -2.67
C ARG A 201 7.76 -11.74 -3.51
N GLU A 202 6.69 -12.50 -3.76
CA GLU A 202 6.77 -13.84 -4.37
C GLU A 202 6.76 -13.81 -5.91
N VAL A 203 5.96 -12.91 -6.51
CA VAL A 203 5.76 -12.88 -7.97
C VAL A 203 6.13 -11.52 -8.60
N GLY A 204 6.39 -10.51 -7.80
CA GLY A 204 6.75 -9.16 -8.26
C GLY A 204 5.55 -8.29 -8.66
N THR A 205 5.85 -7.03 -8.95
CA THR A 205 4.84 -5.99 -9.25
C THR A 205 4.22 -6.10 -10.65
N GLU A 206 4.87 -6.81 -11.58
CA GLU A 206 4.38 -6.96 -12.96
C GLU A 206 3.39 -8.13 -13.13
N HIS A 207 3.11 -8.86 -12.05
CA HIS A 207 2.24 -10.03 -12.10
C HIS A 207 0.75 -9.63 -12.09
N PRO A 208 -0.11 -10.26 -12.92
CA PRO A 208 -1.53 -9.90 -13.01
C PRO A 208 -2.31 -10.03 -11.70
N MET A 209 -1.94 -10.96 -10.82
CA MET A 209 -2.56 -11.08 -9.49
C MET A 209 -2.26 -9.85 -8.61
N TYR A 210 -1.08 -9.24 -8.73
CA TYR A 210 -0.77 -8.00 -8.03
C TYR A 210 -1.65 -6.85 -8.53
N ALA A 211 -1.87 -6.75 -9.84
CA ALA A 211 -2.80 -5.76 -10.41
C ALA A 211 -4.24 -5.95 -9.93
N ALA A 212 -4.71 -7.19 -9.75
CA ALA A 212 -6.03 -7.46 -9.19
C ALA A 212 -6.16 -6.96 -7.75
N VAL A 213 -5.13 -7.15 -6.91
CA VAL A 213 -5.12 -6.61 -5.54
C VAL A 213 -5.05 -5.08 -5.53
N LEU A 214 -4.29 -4.46 -6.45
CA LEU A 214 -4.27 -3.00 -6.60
C LEU A 214 -5.64 -2.45 -6.99
N ASN A 215 -6.35 -3.11 -7.91
CA ASN A 215 -7.72 -2.73 -8.27
C ASN A 215 -8.66 -2.80 -7.05
N ASN A 216 -8.62 -3.89 -6.29
CA ASN A 216 -9.45 -4.03 -5.09
C ASN A 216 -9.09 -3.02 -4.00
N ARG A 217 -7.81 -2.65 -3.85
CA ARG A 217 -7.39 -1.55 -2.97
C ARG A 217 -7.93 -0.20 -3.46
N ALA A 218 -7.90 0.04 -4.76
CA ALA A 218 -8.45 1.25 -5.34
C ALA A 218 -9.97 1.34 -5.10
N ASP A 219 -10.71 0.23 -5.27
CA ASP A 219 -12.14 0.14 -4.96
C ASP A 219 -12.41 0.44 -3.49
N PHE A 220 -11.58 -0.12 -2.58
CA PHE A 220 -11.68 0.18 -1.15
C PHE A 220 -11.45 1.68 -0.86
N GLU A 221 -10.43 2.29 -1.44
CA GLU A 221 -10.14 3.71 -1.27
C GLU A 221 -11.25 4.60 -1.85
N MET A 222 -11.92 4.15 -2.92
CA MET A 222 -13.13 4.80 -3.46
C MET A 222 -14.27 4.80 -2.45
N GLU A 223 -14.52 3.69 -1.77
CA GLU A 223 -15.54 3.58 -0.71
C GLU A 223 -15.23 4.47 0.50
N GLN A 224 -13.94 4.73 0.76
CA GLN A 224 -13.47 5.65 1.81
C GLN A 224 -13.39 7.12 1.34
N HIS A 225 -13.82 7.44 0.12
CA HIS A 225 -13.73 8.77 -0.50
C HIS A 225 -12.29 9.29 -0.70
N HIS A 226 -11.29 8.40 -0.71
CA HIS A 226 -9.88 8.74 -0.96
C HIS A 226 -9.57 8.66 -2.47
N TYR A 227 -10.21 9.51 -3.25
CA TYR A 227 -10.23 9.44 -4.72
C TYR A 227 -8.84 9.56 -5.37
N ASP A 228 -7.96 10.38 -4.80
CA ASP A 228 -6.60 10.56 -5.33
C ASP A 228 -5.75 9.30 -5.14
N VAL A 229 -5.92 8.60 -4.00
CA VAL A 229 -5.24 7.33 -3.73
C VAL A 229 -5.76 6.25 -4.68
N ALA A 230 -7.09 6.16 -4.85
CA ALA A 230 -7.72 5.24 -5.78
C ALA A 230 -7.24 5.46 -7.22
N LEU A 231 -7.18 6.73 -7.67
CA LEU A 231 -6.68 7.11 -8.99
C LEU A 231 -5.26 6.59 -9.24
N ASN A 232 -4.37 6.73 -8.26
CA ASN A 232 -2.98 6.29 -8.37
C ASN A 232 -2.87 4.76 -8.41
N LEU A 233 -3.66 4.04 -7.63
CA LEU A 233 -3.70 2.58 -7.63
C LEU A 233 -4.21 2.02 -8.96
N TYR A 234 -5.26 2.59 -9.56
CA TYR A 234 -5.72 2.20 -10.91
C TYR A 234 -4.69 2.53 -11.98
N ARG A 235 -3.96 3.67 -11.86
CA ARG A 235 -2.85 4.00 -12.78
C ARG A 235 -1.71 3.01 -12.69
N GLU A 236 -1.42 2.48 -11.50
CA GLU A 236 -0.40 1.43 -11.31
C GLU A 236 -0.89 0.09 -11.87
N ALA A 237 -2.15 -0.29 -11.66
CA ALA A 237 -2.72 -1.55 -12.13
C ALA A 237 -2.85 -1.63 -13.66
N LEU A 238 -3.25 -0.54 -14.33
CA LEU A 238 -3.61 -0.53 -15.75
C LEU A 238 -2.51 -1.02 -16.69
N PRO A 239 -1.23 -0.56 -16.60
CA PRO A 239 -0.15 -1.03 -17.46
C PRO A 239 0.16 -2.52 -17.24
N ILE A 240 0.03 -3.03 -16.03
CA ILE A 240 0.25 -4.44 -15.69
C ILE A 240 -0.81 -5.30 -16.39
N VAL A 241 -2.08 -4.92 -16.28
CA VAL A 241 -3.19 -5.62 -16.94
C VAL A 241 -3.07 -5.54 -18.46
N LYS A 242 -2.68 -4.38 -18.99
CA LYS A 242 -2.42 -4.19 -20.44
C LYS A 242 -1.34 -5.14 -20.96
N HIS A 243 -0.23 -5.23 -20.23
CA HIS A 243 0.90 -6.08 -20.62
C HIS A 243 0.54 -7.56 -20.65
N ASN A 244 -0.22 -8.04 -19.64
CA ASN A 244 -0.50 -9.46 -19.47
C ASN A 244 -1.72 -9.94 -20.28
N TYR A 245 -2.73 -9.10 -20.49
CA TYR A 245 -4.01 -9.53 -21.09
C TYR A 245 -4.38 -8.78 -22.37
N GLY A 246 -3.66 -7.71 -22.71
CA GLY A 246 -3.99 -6.87 -23.86
C GLY A 246 -5.15 -5.89 -23.61
N VAL A 247 -5.30 -4.93 -24.54
CA VAL A 247 -6.28 -3.84 -24.42
C VAL A 247 -7.73 -4.27 -24.65
N GLU A 248 -7.96 -5.38 -25.37
CA GLU A 248 -9.30 -5.90 -25.67
C GLU A 248 -9.85 -6.80 -24.54
N SER A 249 -9.04 -7.10 -23.51
CA SER A 249 -9.46 -7.95 -22.40
C SER A 249 -10.48 -7.25 -21.51
N GLN A 250 -11.43 -8.02 -20.97
CA GLN A 250 -12.40 -7.52 -20.01
C GLN A 250 -11.72 -6.94 -18.76
N ALA A 251 -10.61 -7.54 -18.31
CA ALA A 251 -9.84 -7.06 -17.18
C ALA A 251 -9.29 -5.65 -17.44
N TYR A 252 -8.69 -5.40 -18.62
CA TYR A 252 -8.21 -4.08 -18.99
C TYR A 252 -9.34 -3.05 -19.07
N GLN A 253 -10.44 -3.40 -19.73
CA GLN A 253 -11.60 -2.52 -19.88
C GLN A 253 -12.22 -2.16 -18.52
N SER A 254 -12.26 -3.09 -17.58
CA SER A 254 -12.76 -2.83 -16.23
C SER A 254 -11.86 -1.84 -15.47
N VAL A 255 -10.55 -2.04 -15.44
CA VAL A 255 -9.62 -1.12 -14.76
C VAL A 255 -9.62 0.25 -15.43
N LEU A 256 -9.67 0.30 -16.77
CA LEU A 256 -9.77 1.56 -17.51
C LEU A 256 -11.05 2.31 -17.18
N HIS A 257 -12.20 1.63 -17.15
CA HIS A 257 -13.48 2.22 -16.79
C HIS A 257 -13.44 2.82 -15.37
N ASN A 258 -12.92 2.07 -14.39
CA ASN A 258 -12.77 2.53 -13.02
C ASN A 258 -11.85 3.77 -12.96
N LEU A 259 -10.74 3.75 -13.67
CA LEU A 259 -9.81 4.88 -13.76
C LEU A 259 -10.48 6.14 -14.33
N GLU A 260 -11.23 5.99 -15.41
CA GLU A 260 -11.96 7.11 -16.05
C GLU A 260 -13.07 7.62 -15.14
N TYR A 261 -13.82 6.73 -14.51
CA TYR A 261 -14.87 7.10 -13.55
C TYR A 261 -14.30 7.94 -12.40
N VAL A 262 -13.17 7.54 -11.79
CA VAL A 262 -12.53 8.30 -10.71
C VAL A 262 -12.07 9.67 -11.20
N LYS A 263 -11.47 9.74 -12.40
CA LYS A 263 -11.06 11.03 -12.99
C LYS A 263 -12.24 11.98 -13.18
N ASP A 264 -13.35 11.47 -13.71
CA ASP A 264 -14.55 12.28 -13.93
C ASP A 264 -15.20 12.67 -12.60
N LEU A 265 -15.20 11.80 -11.61
CA LEU A 265 -15.68 12.09 -10.27
C LEU A 265 -14.86 13.21 -9.60
N ILE A 266 -13.52 13.10 -9.62
CA ILE A 266 -12.63 14.15 -9.10
C ILE A 266 -12.91 15.48 -9.83
N LYS A 267 -13.04 15.45 -11.16
CA LYS A 267 -13.34 16.63 -11.96
C LYS A 267 -14.72 17.24 -11.61
N THR A 268 -15.73 16.41 -11.38
CA THR A 268 -17.08 16.85 -10.99
C THR A 268 -17.06 17.48 -9.60
N LEU A 269 -16.39 16.83 -8.62
CA LEU A 269 -16.23 17.36 -7.28
C LEU A 269 -15.45 18.69 -7.26
N GLN A 270 -14.49 18.85 -8.17
CA GLN A 270 -13.77 20.11 -8.37
C GLN A 270 -14.64 21.20 -9.04
N GLN A 271 -15.62 20.80 -9.86
CA GLN A 271 -16.56 21.75 -10.51
C GLN A 271 -17.68 22.21 -9.57
N GLU A 272 -18.05 21.44 -8.56
CA GLU A 272 -19.02 21.82 -7.53
C GLU A 272 -18.44 22.76 -6.46
N VAL A 273 -17.11 22.97 -6.44
CA VAL A 273 -16.47 23.99 -5.60
C VAL A 273 -16.35 25.29 -6.42
N PRO A 274 -16.94 26.41 -5.96
CA PRO A 274 -16.83 27.68 -6.69
C PRO A 274 -15.36 28.13 -6.72
N CYS A 275 -14.85 28.32 -7.92
CA CYS A 275 -13.54 28.88 -8.25
C CYS A 275 -12.35 27.99 -7.84
N HIS A 276 -11.68 27.42 -8.83
CA HIS A 276 -10.38 26.75 -8.68
C HIS A 276 -9.37 27.76 -8.13
N ARG A 277 -9.18 27.75 -6.81
CA ARG A 277 -8.17 28.56 -6.16
C ARG A 277 -6.82 27.92 -6.44
N GLN A 278 -5.94 28.63 -7.14
CA GLN A 278 -4.57 28.19 -7.32
C GLN A 278 -3.87 28.10 -5.96
N THR A 279 -3.21 26.98 -5.69
CA THR A 279 -2.39 26.80 -4.51
C THR A 279 -1.10 27.63 -4.60
N GLY A 280 -0.49 27.95 -3.47
CA GLY A 280 0.80 28.67 -3.47
C GLY A 280 1.89 27.93 -4.25
N LEU A 281 1.90 26.59 -4.23
CA LEU A 281 2.82 25.77 -5.03
C LEU A 281 2.56 25.88 -6.53
N GLU A 282 1.30 25.92 -6.97
CA GLU A 282 0.95 26.13 -8.39
C GLU A 282 1.38 27.52 -8.87
N LEU A 283 1.09 28.55 -8.08
CA LEU A 283 1.53 29.91 -8.37
C LEU A 283 3.06 30.02 -8.39
N GLY A 284 3.74 29.35 -7.47
CA GLY A 284 5.21 29.29 -7.41
C GLY A 284 5.81 28.61 -8.63
N ARG A 285 5.19 27.53 -9.11
CA ARG A 285 5.64 26.79 -10.31
C ARG A 285 5.49 27.64 -11.59
N GLU A 286 4.37 28.36 -11.73
CA GLU A 286 4.19 29.30 -12.86
C GLU A 286 5.22 30.41 -12.85
N LEU A 287 5.51 30.99 -11.67
CA LEU A 287 6.52 32.02 -11.53
C LEU A 287 7.91 31.47 -11.84
N ALA A 288 8.25 30.29 -11.33
CA ALA A 288 9.53 29.65 -11.59
C ALA A 288 9.75 29.40 -13.10
N HIS A 289 8.70 28.98 -13.82
CA HIS A 289 8.81 28.83 -15.28
C HIS A 289 9.12 30.14 -15.99
N GLN A 290 8.49 31.24 -15.58
CA GLN A 290 8.77 32.57 -16.13
C GLN A 290 10.19 33.05 -15.79
N VAL A 291 10.63 32.83 -14.54
CA VAL A 291 11.98 33.18 -14.08
C VAL A 291 13.06 32.37 -14.83
N ALA A 292 12.80 31.08 -15.10
CA ALA A 292 13.72 30.24 -15.86
C ALA A 292 13.93 30.80 -17.29
N GLN A 293 12.85 31.12 -18.00
CA GLN A 293 12.93 31.71 -19.33
C GLN A 293 13.65 33.06 -19.34
N ASP A 294 13.39 33.91 -18.34
CA ASP A 294 14.05 35.20 -18.23
C ASP A 294 15.56 35.11 -17.94
N ILE A 295 15.95 34.15 -17.10
CA ILE A 295 17.36 33.88 -16.80
C ILE A 295 18.07 33.34 -18.06
N GLU A 296 17.47 32.37 -18.75
CA GLU A 296 18.04 31.82 -19.99
C GLU A 296 18.24 32.87 -21.08
N LEU A 297 17.34 33.84 -21.17
CA LEU A 297 17.39 34.88 -22.19
C LEU A 297 18.32 36.03 -21.80
N ASN A 298 18.24 36.51 -20.55
CA ASN A 298 18.86 37.78 -20.13
C ASN A 298 20.10 37.60 -19.22
N LEU A 299 20.25 36.41 -18.61
CA LEU A 299 21.35 36.06 -17.69
C LEU A 299 21.88 34.65 -17.98
N PRO A 300 22.22 34.33 -19.26
CA PRO A 300 22.54 32.94 -19.68
C PRO A 300 23.77 32.35 -18.97
N ASP A 301 24.64 33.21 -18.43
CA ASP A 301 25.79 32.83 -17.61
C ASP A 301 25.38 32.16 -16.28
N LEU A 302 24.18 32.45 -15.77
CA LEU A 302 23.63 31.88 -14.53
C LEU A 302 22.74 30.67 -14.75
N ALA A 303 22.20 30.48 -15.95
CA ALA A 303 21.26 29.38 -16.25
C ALA A 303 21.79 27.98 -15.85
N PRO A 304 23.07 27.60 -16.03
CA PRO A 304 23.57 26.29 -15.61
C PRO A 304 23.58 26.07 -14.07
N TYR A 305 23.52 27.13 -13.28
CA TYR A 305 23.65 27.06 -11.83
C TYR A 305 22.34 27.28 -11.09
N MET A 306 21.25 27.64 -11.79
CA MET A 306 19.97 27.95 -11.14
C MET A 306 19.27 26.72 -10.62
N CYS A 307 18.74 26.86 -9.40
CA CYS A 307 17.70 25.98 -8.87
C CYS A 307 16.49 26.84 -8.47
N LEU A 308 15.31 26.50 -8.97
CA LEU A 308 14.05 27.20 -8.70
C LEU A 308 13.15 26.30 -7.87
N ALA A 309 12.69 26.81 -6.73
CA ALA A 309 11.90 26.02 -5.79
C ALA A 309 10.89 26.91 -5.02
N LEU A 310 9.95 26.27 -4.36
CA LEU A 310 9.18 26.85 -3.27
C LEU A 310 9.25 25.88 -2.08
N VAL A 311 10.11 26.18 -1.12
CA VAL A 311 10.49 25.30 0.00
C VAL A 311 10.64 26.12 1.29
N GLY A 312 10.70 25.45 2.43
CA GLY A 312 10.97 26.11 3.70
C GLY A 312 9.70 26.49 4.46
N THR A 313 9.64 27.72 4.96
CA THR A 313 8.51 28.20 5.76
C THR A 313 7.33 28.60 4.88
N GLY A 314 6.12 28.29 5.35
CA GLY A 314 4.85 28.60 4.68
C GLY A 314 3.91 27.40 4.68
N SER A 315 2.60 27.66 4.79
CA SER A 315 1.58 26.61 4.73
C SER A 315 1.51 25.93 3.38
N GLU A 316 1.79 26.69 2.32
CA GLU A 316 1.83 26.21 0.94
C GLU A 316 2.95 25.17 0.72
N CYS A 317 4.08 25.29 1.41
CA CYS A 317 5.15 24.28 1.34
C CYS A 317 4.74 22.92 1.95
N LEU A 318 3.66 22.88 2.71
CA LEU A 318 3.05 21.66 3.26
C LEU A 318 1.75 21.27 2.53
N GLY A 319 1.29 22.07 1.56
CA GLY A 319 -0.01 21.90 0.90
C GLY A 319 -1.21 22.20 1.81
N PHE A 320 -1.03 23.09 2.81
CA PHE A 320 -2.04 23.43 3.81
C PHE A 320 -2.53 24.88 3.72
N ASP A 321 -2.22 25.54 2.62
CA ASP A 321 -2.71 26.87 2.35
C ASP A 321 -4.25 26.86 2.15
N ASP A 322 -4.92 27.78 2.84
CA ASP A 322 -6.36 27.95 2.85
C ASP A 322 -6.75 29.45 2.79
N ALA A 323 -8.05 29.75 2.84
CA ALA A 323 -8.55 31.13 2.74
C ALA A 323 -8.00 32.05 3.84
N ILE A 324 -7.61 31.50 5.01
CA ILE A 324 -7.04 32.27 6.12
C ILE A 324 -5.57 32.60 5.85
N SER A 325 -4.87 31.74 5.09
CA SER A 325 -3.47 31.94 4.72
C SER A 325 -3.25 33.13 3.77
N GLU A 326 -4.31 33.66 3.13
CA GLU A 326 -4.25 34.81 2.21
C GLU A 326 -4.04 36.14 2.91
N ASP A 327 -4.31 36.25 4.22
CA ASP A 327 -4.38 37.55 4.90
C ASP A 327 -3.01 38.21 5.11
N HIS A 328 -1.88 37.49 5.05
CA HIS A 328 -0.59 38.05 5.43
C HIS A 328 0.55 37.89 4.41
N ASP A 329 0.63 36.79 3.62
CA ASP A 329 1.79 36.52 2.76
C ASP A 329 1.48 35.77 1.44
N PHE A 330 0.23 35.70 1.02
CA PHE A 330 -0.15 34.97 -0.19
C PHE A 330 0.19 35.74 -1.46
N THR A 331 1.49 35.82 -1.75
CA THR A 331 1.99 36.39 -3.00
C THR A 331 2.57 35.32 -3.90
N LYS A 332 2.42 35.48 -5.21
CA LYS A 332 3.12 34.64 -6.19
C LYS A 332 4.61 34.75 -5.94
N ARG A 333 5.22 33.69 -5.39
CA ARG A 333 6.63 33.70 -4.99
C ARG A 333 7.36 32.41 -5.37
N CYS A 334 8.65 32.53 -5.63
CA CYS A 334 9.57 31.39 -5.72
C CYS A 334 10.95 31.81 -5.19
N GLN A 335 11.80 30.80 -4.95
CA GLN A 335 13.18 30.99 -4.56
C GLN A 335 14.11 30.61 -5.72
N LEU A 336 15.10 31.44 -5.98
CA LEU A 336 16.22 31.14 -6.86
C LEU A 336 17.44 30.82 -5.98
N PHE A 337 17.80 29.55 -5.96
CA PHE A 337 18.95 29.03 -5.24
C PHE A 337 20.18 28.95 -6.13
N LEU A 338 21.35 29.30 -5.59
CA LEU A 338 22.64 29.25 -6.27
C LEU A 338 23.69 28.59 -5.36
N PRO A 339 24.73 27.95 -5.94
CA PRO A 339 25.95 27.59 -5.22
C PRO A 339 26.63 28.81 -4.58
N ALA A 340 27.35 28.61 -3.49
CA ALA A 340 27.86 29.70 -2.67
C ALA A 340 28.77 30.70 -3.43
N ASP A 341 29.68 30.21 -4.25
CA ASP A 341 30.59 31.00 -5.06
C ASP A 341 29.87 31.85 -6.14
N ILE A 342 28.88 31.27 -6.78
CA ILE A 342 28.03 31.95 -7.77
C ILE A 342 27.12 32.96 -7.10
N TYR A 343 26.54 32.59 -5.93
CA TYR A 343 25.69 33.46 -5.13
C TYR A 343 26.44 34.73 -4.69
N GLU A 344 27.58 34.59 -4.06
CA GLU A 344 28.38 35.75 -3.56
C GLU A 344 28.77 36.69 -4.71
N THR A 345 29.11 36.15 -5.87
CA THR A 345 29.52 36.98 -7.02
C THR A 345 28.35 37.72 -7.67
N ASN A 346 27.14 37.16 -7.61
CA ASN A 346 25.99 37.65 -8.39
C ASN A 346 24.83 38.17 -7.54
N LYS A 347 24.88 38.08 -6.22
CA LYS A 347 23.81 38.46 -5.30
C LYS A 347 23.24 39.86 -5.56
N GLU A 348 24.09 40.89 -5.62
CA GLU A 348 23.66 42.28 -5.83
C GLU A 348 23.05 42.49 -7.23
N ARG A 349 23.63 41.84 -8.26
CA ARG A 349 23.13 41.85 -9.63
C ARG A 349 21.71 41.25 -9.69
N LEU A 350 21.50 40.11 -9.09
CA LEU A 350 20.22 39.41 -9.07
C LEU A 350 19.18 40.13 -8.22
N GLN A 351 19.55 40.61 -7.03
CA GLN A 351 18.66 41.42 -6.19
C GLN A 351 18.18 42.69 -6.92
N SER A 352 19.06 43.34 -7.65
CA SER A 352 18.71 44.51 -8.46
C SER A 352 17.79 44.12 -9.63
N TYR A 353 18.07 42.99 -10.29
CA TYR A 353 17.26 42.48 -11.43
C TYR A 353 15.84 42.14 -11.02
N PHE A 354 15.66 41.41 -9.90
CA PHE A 354 14.36 40.92 -9.45
C PHE A 354 13.63 41.89 -8.48
N LYS A 355 14.20 43.05 -8.14
CA LYS A 355 13.64 43.98 -7.15
C LYS A 355 12.18 44.40 -7.40
N ASN A 356 11.80 44.58 -8.68
CA ASN A 356 10.44 44.96 -9.09
C ASN A 356 9.97 44.02 -10.21
N TYR A 357 10.15 42.73 -9.99
CA TYR A 357 9.81 41.75 -10.99
C TYR A 357 8.29 41.70 -11.22
N ALA A 358 7.86 41.86 -12.46
CA ALA A 358 6.45 42.09 -12.82
C ALA A 358 5.54 40.88 -12.54
N TYR A 359 6.10 39.67 -12.43
CA TYR A 359 5.35 38.45 -12.34
C TYR A 359 5.20 37.89 -10.91
N GLY A 360 5.96 38.41 -9.94
CA GLY A 360 5.90 37.96 -8.55
C GLY A 360 7.19 38.23 -7.77
N THR A 361 7.30 37.65 -6.59
CA THR A 361 8.46 37.82 -5.72
C THR A 361 9.47 36.69 -5.91
N VAL A 362 10.70 37.03 -6.31
CA VAL A 362 11.82 36.09 -6.43
C VAL A 362 12.80 36.34 -5.29
N GLN A 363 12.93 35.34 -4.40
CA GLN A 363 13.88 35.37 -3.30
C GLN A 363 15.20 34.73 -3.75
N ILE A 364 16.31 35.46 -3.63
CA ILE A 364 17.63 34.94 -4.01
C ILE A 364 18.29 34.35 -2.76
N GLU A 365 18.60 33.07 -2.82
CA GLU A 365 19.09 32.27 -1.68
C GLU A 365 20.37 31.52 -2.05
N CYS A 366 21.26 31.37 -1.06
CA CYS A 366 22.41 30.47 -1.16
C CYS A 366 22.02 29.07 -0.71
N ILE A 367 22.37 28.04 -1.48
CA ILE A 367 22.04 26.61 -1.18
C ILE A 367 22.61 26.24 0.20
N SER A 368 23.87 26.53 0.45
CA SER A 368 24.53 26.15 1.71
C SER A 368 23.97 26.92 2.92
N GLU A 369 23.60 28.20 2.76
CA GLU A 369 22.98 28.98 3.84
C GLU A 369 21.59 28.49 4.19
N PHE A 370 20.78 28.09 3.18
CA PHE A 370 19.46 27.48 3.38
C PHE A 370 19.56 26.20 4.20
N TYR A 371 20.42 25.28 3.79
CA TYR A 371 20.57 24.02 4.53
C TYR A 371 21.19 24.25 5.90
N GLN A 372 22.17 25.15 6.06
CA GLN A 372 22.74 25.48 7.36
C GLN A 372 21.68 26.06 8.33
N ARG A 373 20.76 26.89 7.83
CA ARG A 373 19.66 27.48 8.61
C ARG A 373 18.74 26.42 9.21
N TYR A 374 18.39 25.38 8.44
CA TYR A 374 17.43 24.39 8.86
C TYR A 374 18.03 23.06 9.32
N THR A 375 19.29 22.79 9.00
CA THR A 375 19.93 21.53 9.38
C THR A 375 21.16 21.69 10.25
N LEU A 376 21.56 22.92 10.56
CA LEU A 376 22.81 23.30 11.24
C LEU A 376 24.10 23.03 10.43
N TYR A 377 23.96 22.42 9.25
CA TYR A 377 25.05 22.00 8.38
C TYR A 377 24.83 22.50 6.95
N PRO A 378 25.85 23.14 6.30
CA PRO A 378 25.69 23.73 4.98
C PRO A 378 25.35 22.70 3.87
N GLU A 379 25.69 21.44 4.06
CA GLU A 379 25.37 20.34 3.15
C GLU A 379 24.36 19.35 3.78
N GLY A 380 23.67 19.76 4.85
CA GLY A 380 22.86 18.88 5.66
C GLY A 380 23.70 17.88 6.48
N PRO A 381 23.09 17.15 7.45
CA PRO A 381 23.77 16.16 8.27
C PRO A 381 24.34 15.02 7.42
N GLN A 382 25.61 14.63 7.72
CA GLN A 382 26.37 13.62 6.99
C GLN A 382 26.52 12.31 7.78
N CYS A 383 26.31 12.33 9.08
CA CYS A 383 26.46 11.18 9.96
C CYS A 383 25.38 11.15 11.06
N GLU A 384 25.26 10.02 11.74
CA GLU A 384 24.28 9.79 12.81
C GLU A 384 24.30 10.85 13.90
N LYS A 385 25.49 11.27 14.35
CA LYS A 385 25.66 12.30 15.38
C LYS A 385 25.10 13.66 14.95
N GLU A 386 25.19 13.97 13.67
CA GLU A 386 24.67 15.20 13.11
C GLU A 386 23.13 15.14 12.98
N PHE A 387 22.58 14.04 12.49
CA PHE A 387 21.12 13.82 12.44
C PHE A 387 20.45 13.94 13.81
N ARG A 388 21.09 13.50 14.88
CA ARG A 388 20.55 13.63 16.24
C ARG A 388 20.43 15.07 16.73
N ARG A 389 21.26 15.97 16.21
CA ARG A 389 21.29 17.37 16.64
C ARG A 389 20.26 18.25 15.96
N VAL A 390 19.69 17.76 14.85
CA VAL A 390 18.72 18.54 14.08
C VAL A 390 17.30 18.22 14.54
N PRO A 391 16.54 19.22 15.02
CA PRO A 391 15.13 19.05 15.33
C PRO A 391 14.33 18.54 14.12
N GLN A 392 13.35 17.70 14.37
CA GLN A 392 12.57 17.05 13.30
C GLN A 392 11.77 18.05 12.47
N ASP A 393 11.22 19.08 13.06
CA ASP A 393 10.47 20.15 12.39
C ASP A 393 11.36 20.98 11.45
N LEU A 394 12.63 21.16 11.80
CA LEU A 394 13.60 21.81 10.92
C LEU A 394 13.97 20.91 9.73
N LEU A 395 14.11 19.59 9.94
CA LEU A 395 14.31 18.64 8.83
C LEU A 395 13.08 18.60 7.90
N CYS A 396 11.88 18.68 8.47
CA CYS A 396 10.66 18.83 7.69
C CYS A 396 10.71 20.10 6.85
N THR A 397 11.09 21.23 7.44
CA THR A 397 11.20 22.53 6.74
C THR A 397 12.26 22.50 5.65
N ALA A 398 13.38 21.81 5.85
CA ALA A 398 14.43 21.66 4.84
C ALA A 398 14.03 20.75 3.66
N THR A 399 12.98 19.95 3.81
CA THR A 399 12.59 18.93 2.84
C THR A 399 11.17 19.06 2.30
N ASN A 400 10.37 20.01 2.80
CA ASN A 400 9.00 20.27 2.33
C ASN A 400 8.98 21.01 0.98
N GLY A 401 7.77 21.36 0.51
CA GLY A 401 7.59 22.10 -0.72
C GLY A 401 8.05 21.35 -1.97
N GLU A 402 8.36 22.11 -3.03
CA GLU A 402 8.68 21.54 -4.33
C GLU A 402 9.88 22.24 -4.98
N VAL A 403 10.73 21.44 -5.62
CA VAL A 403 11.79 21.90 -6.51
C VAL A 403 11.26 21.81 -7.94
N PHE A 404 11.13 22.97 -8.60
CA PHE A 404 10.58 23.08 -9.95
C PHE A 404 11.63 22.84 -11.03
N LEU A 405 12.87 23.28 -10.78
CA LEU A 405 14.00 23.14 -11.68
C LEU A 405 15.29 23.14 -10.86
N ASP A 406 16.25 22.31 -11.17
CA ASP A 406 17.61 22.34 -10.60
C ASP A 406 18.63 21.91 -11.64
N ASN A 407 19.18 22.87 -12.36
CA ASN A 407 20.13 22.61 -13.46
C ASN A 407 21.51 22.18 -12.94
N PHE A 408 21.91 22.65 -11.76
CA PHE A 408 23.19 22.28 -11.16
C PHE A 408 23.10 20.97 -10.36
N GLY A 409 21.93 20.64 -9.85
CA GLY A 409 21.63 19.39 -9.15
C GLY A 409 22.05 19.35 -7.67
N SER A 410 22.76 20.33 -7.15
CA SER A 410 23.29 20.27 -5.77
C SER A 410 22.19 20.42 -4.71
N PHE A 411 21.19 21.27 -4.93
CA PHE A 411 20.05 21.40 -4.02
C PHE A 411 19.27 20.10 -3.93
N THR A 412 18.93 19.53 -5.09
CA THR A 412 18.21 18.26 -5.19
C THR A 412 18.99 17.11 -4.58
N HIS A 413 20.31 17.06 -4.75
CA HIS A 413 21.18 16.05 -4.18
C HIS A 413 21.10 16.04 -2.64
N ILE A 414 21.26 17.22 -2.00
CA ILE A 414 21.15 17.34 -0.54
C ILE A 414 19.74 16.95 -0.08
N ARG A 415 18.72 17.48 -0.76
CA ARG A 415 17.32 17.20 -0.44
C ARG A 415 16.99 15.70 -0.50
N GLN A 416 17.41 15.00 -1.55
CA GLN A 416 17.18 13.55 -1.71
C GLN A 416 17.84 12.74 -0.59
N ARG A 417 19.07 13.12 -0.18
CA ARG A 417 19.73 12.47 0.94
C ARG A 417 18.96 12.67 2.25
N LEU A 418 18.42 13.85 2.51
CA LEU A 418 17.58 14.09 3.67
C LEU A 418 16.25 13.31 3.57
N LEU A 419 15.63 13.25 2.41
CA LEU A 419 14.39 12.48 2.16
C LEU A 419 14.60 10.97 2.25
N ALA A 420 15.83 10.45 2.15
CA ALA A 420 16.16 9.07 2.50
C ALA A 420 15.93 8.77 3.99
N TYR A 421 15.66 9.79 4.77
CA TYR A 421 15.30 9.80 6.17
C TYR A 421 16.47 9.56 7.13
N TYR A 422 16.17 9.38 8.42
CA TYR A 422 17.18 9.08 9.43
C TYR A 422 17.88 7.75 9.14
N PRO A 423 19.19 7.61 9.47
CA PRO A 423 19.80 6.31 9.65
C PRO A 423 18.94 5.43 10.55
N GLU A 424 18.82 4.14 10.24
CA GLU A 424 17.84 3.26 10.89
C GLU A 424 18.04 3.19 12.41
N ASP A 425 19.26 3.14 12.89
CA ASP A 425 19.55 3.10 14.34
C ASP A 425 19.07 4.37 15.05
N ILE A 426 19.20 5.54 14.41
CA ILE A 426 18.66 6.80 14.94
C ILE A 426 17.14 6.78 14.94
N ARG A 427 16.50 6.29 13.87
CA ARG A 427 15.04 6.14 13.81
C ARG A 427 14.52 5.23 14.92
N LEU A 428 15.15 4.07 15.10
CA LEU A 428 14.78 3.13 16.16
C LEU A 428 14.92 3.74 17.56
N ARG A 429 15.99 4.50 17.78
CA ARG A 429 16.21 5.21 19.03
C ARG A 429 15.11 6.23 19.29
N LYS A 430 14.75 7.05 18.29
CA LYS A 430 13.65 8.00 18.39
C LYS A 430 12.31 7.31 18.65
N ILE A 431 12.02 6.20 17.99
CA ILE A 431 10.83 5.38 18.28
C ILE A 431 10.82 4.95 19.74
N ALA A 432 11.94 4.44 20.26
CA ALA A 432 12.02 4.01 21.66
C ALA A 432 11.83 5.17 22.65
N TYR A 433 12.37 6.35 22.34
CA TYR A 433 12.14 7.58 23.11
C TYR A 433 10.66 7.93 23.14
N GLU A 434 10.01 8.03 21.97
CA GLU A 434 8.58 8.38 21.89
C GLU A 434 7.68 7.37 22.61
N LEU A 435 7.99 6.09 22.52
CA LEU A 435 7.28 5.05 23.29
C LEU A 435 7.38 5.24 24.80
N ASN A 436 8.56 5.65 25.30
CA ASN A 436 8.75 5.94 26.71
C ASN A 436 7.96 7.20 27.13
N GLN A 437 7.96 8.25 26.29
CA GLN A 437 7.19 9.47 26.57
C GLN A 437 5.69 9.19 26.60
N LEU A 438 5.19 8.37 25.69
CA LEU A 438 3.80 7.92 25.65
C LEU A 438 3.43 7.10 26.89
N ALA A 439 4.28 6.15 27.29
CA ALA A 439 4.08 5.38 28.52
C ALA A 439 4.02 6.30 29.75
N GLN A 440 4.97 7.23 29.85
CA GLN A 440 5.07 8.15 30.98
C GLN A 440 3.87 9.09 31.07
N SER A 441 3.49 9.70 29.95
CA SER A 441 2.41 10.69 29.93
C SER A 441 1.04 10.05 30.05
N GLY A 442 0.71 9.09 29.15
CA GLY A 442 -0.63 8.52 29.05
C GLY A 442 -0.90 7.35 30.00
N GLN A 443 0.02 6.36 30.07
CA GLN A 443 -0.24 5.14 30.84
C GLN A 443 0.14 5.27 32.31
N TYR A 444 1.06 6.17 32.67
CA TYR A 444 1.54 6.31 34.06
C TYR A 444 1.07 7.60 34.73
N ASN A 445 1.42 8.78 34.22
CA ASN A 445 1.14 10.06 34.90
C ASN A 445 -0.32 10.44 34.87
N LEU A 446 -1.00 10.37 33.75
CA LEU A 446 -2.40 10.78 33.60
C LEU A 446 -3.32 10.13 34.62
N PRO A 447 -3.37 8.79 34.77
CA PRO A 447 -4.24 8.16 35.77
C PRO A 447 -3.87 8.54 37.21
N ARG A 448 -2.59 8.78 37.52
CA ARG A 448 -2.14 9.19 38.86
C ARG A 448 -2.53 10.63 39.19
N MET A 449 -2.51 11.54 38.23
CA MET A 449 -2.95 12.94 38.44
C MET A 449 -4.46 12.99 38.61
N LEU A 450 -5.21 12.19 37.87
CA LEU A 450 -6.68 12.04 38.08
C LEU A 450 -7.02 11.50 39.48
N GLN A 451 -6.30 10.48 39.95
CA GLN A 451 -6.48 9.95 41.33
C GLN A 451 -6.17 10.98 42.40
N ARG A 452 -5.27 11.94 42.14
CA ARG A 452 -4.94 13.04 43.06
C ARG A 452 -5.92 14.21 42.98
N GLY A 453 -6.85 14.20 42.02
CA GLY A 453 -7.75 15.32 41.74
C GLY A 453 -7.06 16.53 41.09
N ASP A 454 -5.80 16.37 40.60
CA ASP A 454 -5.05 17.41 39.89
C ASP A 454 -5.38 17.41 38.40
N THR A 455 -6.46 18.11 38.07
CA THR A 455 -6.97 18.16 36.67
C THR A 455 -6.05 18.93 35.75
N ILE A 456 -5.28 19.90 36.22
CA ILE A 456 -4.33 20.68 35.42
C ILE A 456 -3.16 19.79 35.02
N ALA A 457 -2.52 19.10 35.97
CA ALA A 457 -1.45 18.16 35.67
C ALA A 457 -1.93 17.00 34.79
N ALA A 458 -3.16 16.52 34.97
CA ALA A 458 -3.79 15.52 34.12
C ALA A 458 -3.92 16.04 32.68
N SER A 459 -4.39 17.27 32.47
CA SER A 459 -4.48 17.89 31.13
C SER A 459 -3.13 18.04 30.45
N LEU A 460 -2.10 18.47 31.19
CA LEU A 460 -0.73 18.54 30.65
C LEU A 460 -0.22 17.17 30.23
N ALA A 461 -0.44 16.13 31.03
CA ALA A 461 -0.06 14.76 30.70
C ALA A 461 -0.79 14.26 29.43
N LEU A 462 -2.09 14.54 29.31
CA LEU A 462 -2.89 14.18 28.14
C LEU A 462 -2.36 14.85 26.85
N HIS A 463 -2.05 16.16 26.89
CA HIS A 463 -1.53 16.87 25.72
C HIS A 463 -0.12 16.40 25.34
N GLN A 464 0.73 16.04 26.31
CA GLN A 464 2.02 15.40 26.03
C GLN A 464 1.82 14.04 25.34
N PHE A 465 0.88 13.22 25.81
CA PHE A 465 0.57 11.97 25.14
C PHE A 465 0.16 12.18 23.68
N VAL A 466 -0.76 13.09 23.41
CA VAL A 466 -1.22 13.41 22.05
C VAL A 466 -0.05 13.88 21.16
N HIS A 467 0.81 14.75 21.69
CA HIS A 467 1.98 15.26 20.96
C HIS A 467 2.93 14.13 20.56
N HIS A 468 3.36 13.33 21.52
CA HIS A 468 4.29 12.21 21.29
C HIS A 468 3.67 11.10 20.42
N TYR A 469 2.34 10.91 20.48
CA TYR A 469 1.64 9.99 19.58
C TYR A 469 1.84 10.39 18.11
N MET A 470 1.61 11.65 17.81
CA MET A 470 1.77 12.17 16.45
C MET A 470 3.23 12.11 15.97
N LEU A 471 4.20 12.42 16.84
CA LEU A 471 5.63 12.28 16.50
C LEU A 471 6.00 10.83 16.19
N LEU A 472 5.51 9.86 16.97
CA LEU A 472 5.72 8.44 16.72
C LEU A 472 5.11 7.99 15.39
N VAL A 473 3.93 8.49 15.04
CA VAL A 473 3.29 8.21 13.75
C VAL A 473 4.17 8.69 12.58
N HIS A 474 4.81 9.84 12.69
CA HIS A 474 5.78 10.31 11.68
C HIS A 474 7.00 9.38 11.56
N LEU A 475 7.52 8.89 12.67
CA LEU A 475 8.65 7.94 12.67
C LEU A 475 8.31 6.60 12.00
N PHE A 476 7.07 6.11 12.15
CA PHE A 476 6.62 4.91 11.45
C PHE A 476 6.52 5.12 9.93
N ASN A 477 6.11 6.31 9.51
CA ASN A 477 5.95 6.66 8.10
C ASN A 477 7.25 7.15 7.43
N LYS A 478 8.37 7.23 8.16
CA LYS A 478 9.63 7.84 7.67
C LYS A 478 9.39 9.22 7.06
N SER A 479 8.59 10.03 7.75
CA SER A 479 8.23 11.40 7.38
C SER A 479 8.63 12.31 8.53
N TYR A 480 9.29 13.42 8.25
CA TYR A 480 9.63 14.38 9.28
C TYR A 480 8.39 15.13 9.77
N ALA A 481 8.23 15.23 11.08
CA ALA A 481 7.12 15.94 11.68
C ALA A 481 7.27 17.46 11.49
N PRO A 482 6.25 18.17 11.02
CA PRO A 482 6.28 19.60 10.88
C PRO A 482 6.15 20.31 12.24
N PHE A 483 6.32 21.63 12.22
CA PHE A 483 6.05 22.49 13.37
C PHE A 483 4.66 22.25 13.98
N TYR A 484 4.50 22.38 15.29
CA TYR A 484 3.35 21.92 16.08
C TYR A 484 1.98 22.33 15.53
N LYS A 485 1.83 23.53 14.93
CA LYS A 485 0.55 24.02 14.42
C LYS A 485 0.02 23.20 13.22
N TRP A 486 0.92 22.53 12.49
CA TRP A 486 0.59 21.67 11.35
C TRP A 486 0.69 20.18 11.66
N LEU A 487 1.19 19.83 12.85
CA LEU A 487 1.50 18.44 13.24
C LEU A 487 0.28 17.53 13.14
N TYR A 488 -0.87 17.95 13.69
CA TYR A 488 -2.10 17.16 13.61
C TYR A 488 -2.57 16.97 12.16
N ARG A 489 -2.68 18.09 11.42
CA ARG A 489 -3.17 18.05 10.03
C ARG A 489 -2.27 17.17 9.15
N HIS A 490 -0.95 17.28 9.29
CA HIS A 490 0.00 16.44 8.56
C HIS A 490 -0.05 14.98 9.01
N SER A 491 -0.16 14.70 10.31
CA SER A 491 -0.29 13.32 10.81
C SER A 491 -1.51 12.60 10.23
N CYS A 492 -2.62 13.32 10.01
CA CYS A 492 -3.84 12.75 9.42
C CYS A 492 -3.68 12.30 7.95
N THR A 493 -2.68 12.83 7.23
CA THR A 493 -2.41 12.46 5.83
C THR A 493 -1.50 11.24 5.68
N LEU A 494 -0.92 10.77 6.78
CA LEU A 494 0.07 9.70 6.75
C LEU A 494 -0.58 8.31 6.61
N PRO A 495 -0.04 7.41 5.78
CA PRO A 495 -0.62 6.09 5.53
C PRO A 495 -0.63 5.19 6.77
N ILE A 496 0.41 5.23 7.62
CA ILE A 496 0.48 4.40 8.84
C ILE A 496 -0.10 5.19 10.01
N LEU A 497 -1.19 4.70 10.61
CA LEU A 497 -1.90 5.27 11.75
C LEU A 497 -2.47 6.70 11.55
N GLY A 498 -2.40 7.31 10.36
CA GLY A 498 -2.95 8.65 10.11
C GLY A 498 -4.46 8.70 10.35
N ASN A 499 -5.19 7.69 9.92
CA ASN A 499 -6.62 7.57 10.19
C ASN A 499 -6.92 7.38 11.69
N THR A 500 -6.06 6.66 12.42
CA THR A 500 -6.15 6.53 13.88
C THR A 500 -5.93 7.87 14.57
N VAL A 501 -4.99 8.69 14.08
CA VAL A 501 -4.83 10.08 14.57
C VAL A 501 -6.08 10.89 14.30
N LYS A 502 -6.60 10.86 13.08
CA LYS A 502 -7.76 11.67 12.64
C LYS A 502 -9.00 11.45 13.52
N HIS A 503 -9.29 10.22 13.88
CA HIS A 503 -10.48 9.86 14.64
C HIS A 503 -10.16 9.63 16.13
N GLY A 504 -9.15 8.84 16.44
CA GLY A 504 -8.85 8.44 17.82
C GLY A 504 -8.35 9.59 18.71
N ILE A 505 -7.61 10.55 18.18
CA ILE A 505 -7.18 11.74 18.94
C ILE A 505 -8.37 12.68 19.19
N VAL A 506 -9.26 12.86 18.21
CA VAL A 506 -10.48 13.66 18.39
C VAL A 506 -11.37 13.03 19.47
N GLU A 507 -11.67 11.72 19.36
CA GLU A 507 -12.44 10.99 20.36
C GLU A 507 -11.83 11.08 21.77
N LEU A 508 -10.48 11.01 21.86
CA LEU A 508 -9.77 11.15 23.14
C LEU A 508 -9.92 12.55 23.74
N LEU A 509 -9.83 13.61 22.93
CA LEU A 509 -9.91 15.00 23.39
C LEU A 509 -11.34 15.46 23.66
N ASP A 510 -12.33 14.90 22.98
CA ASP A 510 -13.76 15.18 23.19
C ASP A 510 -14.33 14.44 24.42
N ALA A 511 -13.67 13.36 24.86
CA ALA A 511 -14.07 12.62 26.05
C ALA A 511 -13.81 13.42 27.35
N PRO A 512 -14.66 13.28 28.38
CA PRO A 512 -14.32 13.79 29.72
C PRO A 512 -12.94 13.25 30.14
N ILE A 513 -12.11 14.08 30.72
CA ILE A 513 -10.74 13.71 31.09
C ILE A 513 -10.68 12.50 32.03
N THR A 514 -11.74 12.27 32.82
CA THR A 514 -11.90 11.09 33.70
C THR A 514 -12.09 9.79 32.92
N ASP A 515 -12.55 9.85 31.68
CA ASP A 515 -12.97 8.70 30.87
C ASP A 515 -11.99 8.37 29.76
N THR A 516 -10.82 9.01 29.75
CA THR A 516 -9.79 8.90 28.69
C THR A 516 -9.05 7.56 28.66
N LYS A 517 -9.13 6.74 29.74
CA LYS A 517 -8.35 5.51 29.84
C LYS A 517 -8.57 4.54 28.67
N SER A 518 -9.83 4.25 28.33
CA SER A 518 -10.15 3.32 27.24
C SER A 518 -9.68 3.81 25.87
N HIS A 519 -9.65 5.12 25.64
CA HIS A 519 -9.15 5.74 24.43
C HIS A 519 -7.61 5.61 24.34
N ILE A 520 -6.91 5.86 25.45
CA ILE A 520 -5.45 5.69 25.53
C ILE A 520 -5.07 4.23 25.32
N ASP A 521 -5.75 3.28 25.97
CA ASP A 521 -5.48 1.85 25.83
C ASP A 521 -5.66 1.42 24.35
N ARG A 522 -6.68 1.92 23.65
CA ARG A 522 -6.94 1.66 22.24
C ARG A 522 -5.84 2.25 21.33
N LEU A 523 -5.42 3.48 21.59
CA LEU A 523 -4.33 4.13 20.85
C LEU A 523 -2.99 3.41 21.08
N CYS A 524 -2.69 3.01 22.32
CA CYS A 524 -1.49 2.22 22.62
C CYS A 524 -1.52 0.85 21.92
N SER A 525 -2.70 0.19 21.90
CA SER A 525 -2.85 -1.09 21.20
C SER A 525 -2.58 -0.97 19.69
N ALA A 526 -3.01 0.12 19.05
CA ALA A 526 -2.71 0.38 17.64
C ALA A 526 -1.20 0.54 17.39
N ILE A 527 -0.48 1.23 18.27
CA ILE A 527 0.99 1.34 18.24
C ILE A 527 1.63 -0.05 18.36
N ILE A 528 1.22 -0.86 19.34
CA ILE A 528 1.79 -2.19 19.58
C ILE A 528 1.59 -3.08 18.36
N GLN A 529 0.41 -3.07 17.76
CA GLN A 529 0.14 -3.82 16.54
C GLN A 529 1.08 -3.39 15.40
N GLU A 530 1.32 -2.09 15.25
CA GLU A 530 2.22 -1.58 14.21
C GLU A 530 3.68 -1.97 14.48
N LEU A 531 4.14 -1.94 15.73
CA LEU A 531 5.47 -2.44 16.11
C LEU A 531 5.62 -3.93 15.80
N GLN A 532 4.59 -4.72 16.07
CA GLN A 532 4.60 -6.16 15.78
C GLN A 532 4.60 -6.44 14.27
N ARG A 533 3.80 -5.71 13.48
CA ARG A 533 3.79 -5.82 12.01
C ARG A 533 5.16 -5.56 11.39
N ASN A 534 5.89 -4.60 11.94
CA ASN A 534 7.23 -4.24 11.47
C ASN A 534 8.35 -5.09 12.10
N GLY A 535 8.03 -6.08 12.92
CA GLY A 535 9.00 -6.92 13.62
C GLY A 535 9.87 -6.16 14.62
N LEU A 536 9.41 -5.00 15.08
CA LEU A 536 10.15 -4.15 16.03
C LEU A 536 9.95 -4.59 17.47
N SER A 537 8.82 -5.23 17.80
CA SER A 537 8.55 -5.82 19.10
C SER A 537 7.77 -7.13 18.97
N THR A 538 7.98 -8.02 19.95
CA THR A 538 7.22 -9.26 20.15
C THR A 538 6.62 -9.33 21.55
N SER A 539 6.82 -8.29 22.37
CA SER A 539 6.36 -8.22 23.75
C SER A 539 4.83 -8.29 23.83
N PRO A 540 4.26 -9.19 24.66
CA PRO A 540 2.82 -9.25 24.90
C PRO A 540 2.34 -8.21 25.92
N ILE A 541 3.22 -7.37 26.45
CA ILE A 541 2.91 -6.41 27.52
C ILE A 541 2.42 -5.11 26.90
N ASP A 542 1.23 -4.64 27.33
CA ASP A 542 0.60 -3.44 26.80
C ASP A 542 1.26 -2.12 27.24
N PHE A 543 2.18 -2.15 28.19
CA PHE A 543 2.87 -0.96 28.66
C PHE A 543 4.03 -0.60 27.72
N LEU A 544 3.99 0.57 27.12
CA LEU A 544 4.86 0.95 25.98
C LEU A 544 6.36 1.00 26.33
N THR A 545 6.74 1.18 27.58
CA THR A 545 8.16 1.08 27.98
C THR A 545 8.75 -0.31 27.72
N TYR A 546 7.96 -1.38 27.79
CA TYR A 546 8.44 -2.73 27.47
C TYR A 546 8.62 -2.88 25.95
N GLN A 547 7.75 -2.25 25.17
CA GLN A 547 7.91 -2.17 23.70
C GLN A 547 9.18 -1.40 23.33
N ALA A 548 9.43 -0.26 23.99
CA ALA A 548 10.66 0.54 23.78
C ALA A 548 11.94 -0.28 24.02
N LYS A 549 11.95 -1.11 25.07
CA LYS A 549 13.10 -1.98 25.37
C LYS A 549 13.40 -2.96 24.22
N GLU A 550 12.36 -3.51 23.58
CA GLU A 550 12.53 -4.42 22.44
C GLU A 550 13.02 -3.70 21.20
N VAL A 551 12.47 -2.50 20.92
CA VAL A 551 12.94 -1.66 19.81
C VAL A 551 14.43 -1.35 19.94
N ILE A 552 14.91 -1.00 21.13
CA ILE A 552 16.34 -0.72 21.39
C ILE A 552 17.23 -1.94 21.07
N GLN A 553 16.75 -3.16 21.33
CA GLN A 553 17.53 -4.37 20.99
C GLN A 553 17.73 -4.56 19.47
N ARG A 554 16.97 -3.84 18.62
CA ARG A 554 17.12 -3.85 17.17
C ARG A 554 18.21 -2.90 16.67
N ILE A 555 18.66 -1.95 17.48
CA ILE A 555 19.76 -1.03 17.15
C ILE A 555 21.05 -1.82 16.95
N GLN A 556 21.73 -1.59 15.83
CA GLN A 556 22.94 -2.32 15.47
C GLN A 556 24.18 -1.77 16.19
N ASP A 557 24.29 -0.43 16.33
CA ASP A 557 25.40 0.18 17.06
C ASP A 557 25.34 -0.15 18.56
N PRO A 558 26.36 -0.87 19.12
CA PRO A 558 26.36 -1.23 20.52
C PRO A 558 26.48 -0.05 21.49
N LEU A 559 27.04 1.08 21.06
CA LEU A 559 27.17 2.29 21.90
C LEU A 559 25.80 2.97 21.98
N LEU A 560 25.17 3.17 20.84
CA LEU A 560 23.85 3.77 20.75
C LEU A 560 22.77 2.93 21.49
N ARG A 561 22.88 1.59 21.41
CA ARG A 561 21.99 0.66 22.13
C ARG A 561 22.09 0.78 23.66
N LYS A 562 23.25 1.15 24.19
CA LYS A 562 23.49 1.28 25.63
C LYS A 562 23.10 2.64 26.20
N GLU A 563 22.85 3.62 25.36
CA GLU A 563 22.45 4.96 25.81
C GLU A 563 21.05 4.92 26.44
N ASP A 564 20.79 5.84 27.36
CA ASP A 564 19.50 5.95 28.03
C ASP A 564 18.41 6.32 27.04
N SER A 565 17.40 5.47 26.89
CA SER A 565 16.26 5.66 25.99
C SER A 565 15.26 6.73 26.44
N TRP A 566 15.46 7.33 27.60
CA TRP A 566 14.67 8.45 28.11
C TRP A 566 15.21 9.82 27.64
N VAL A 567 16.36 9.83 26.99
CA VAL A 567 16.98 11.01 26.44
C VAL A 567 16.99 10.91 24.90
N GLU A 568 16.55 11.95 24.21
CA GLU A 568 16.46 12.02 22.75
C GLU A 568 17.85 12.00 22.06
#